data_7e2dd22dcb0905782fb9e3c32654605e
#
_entry.id   7e2dd22dcb0905782fb9e3c32654605e
#
_cell.length_a   1.000
_cell.length_b   1.000
_cell.length_c   1.000
_cell.angle_alpha   90.00
_cell.angle_beta   90.00
_cell.angle_gamma   90.00
#
_symmetry.space_group_name_H-M   'P 1'
#
loop_
_entity.id
_entity.type
_entity.pdbx_description
1 polymer ?
#
loop_
_entity_poly.entity_id
_entity_poly.type
_entity_poly.pdbx_seq_one_letter_code
_entity_poly.pdbx_strand_id
1 'polypeptide(L)'
;MNTGSIFVQQLINGLSLGSIYALIALGYTMVYGIVKLINFAHGDVMMMGAYAGYFVLCAMGANVAGMACAFLAAMVFCALLSLVIERFAYRPLRNAPRLNSLITAIAVELILQNVMRVLPFVGPNPRQFPTMPLKNFSLGAVSISNLQMIVICSSVVLMIILNIIVNYTKTGKAMRAVSFDMGAASLMGISVNKTIAITFVIGSVLAGAGGVLYATAYPQIDPTMGYMPGLKAFVAAVLGGIGSIPGAMVGGVLLGVAETLTKGFISSQYADAISFSILIIILLVKPTGIFGKKRTVKV
;
A
#
# COMPACT_ATOMS: atom_id res chain seq x y z
N MET A 1 -33.81 2.90 -1.91
CA MET A 1 -32.81 3.52 -2.83
C MET A 1 -33.00 2.87 -4.21
N ASN A 2 -33.02 3.67 -5.27
CA ASN A 2 -33.05 3.14 -6.63
C ASN A 2 -31.71 2.43 -6.95
N THR A 3 -31.74 1.38 -7.77
CA THR A 3 -30.54 0.63 -8.18
C THR A 3 -29.42 1.55 -8.68
N GLY A 4 -29.76 2.64 -9.38
CA GLY A 4 -28.81 3.64 -9.84
C GLY A 4 -28.12 4.41 -8.70
N SER A 5 -28.82 4.75 -7.63
CA SER A 5 -28.20 5.44 -6.47
C SER A 5 -27.27 4.50 -5.68
N ILE A 6 -27.61 3.22 -5.58
CA ILE A 6 -26.74 2.20 -4.99
C ILE A 6 -25.46 2.07 -5.82
N PHE A 7 -25.56 2.02 -7.14
CA PHE A 7 -24.40 1.92 -8.03
C PHE A 7 -23.44 3.10 -7.84
N VAL A 8 -23.95 4.34 -7.86
CA VAL A 8 -23.12 5.54 -7.65
C VAL A 8 -22.49 5.56 -6.25
N GLN A 9 -23.25 5.14 -5.22
CA GLN A 9 -22.72 5.04 -3.86
C GLN A 9 -21.57 4.02 -3.79
N GLN A 10 -21.71 2.86 -4.44
CA GLN A 10 -20.64 1.86 -4.47
C GLN A 10 -19.42 2.30 -5.28
N LEU A 11 -19.59 3.12 -6.32
CA LEU A 11 -18.46 3.73 -7.02
C LEU A 11 -17.67 4.67 -6.11
N ILE A 12 -18.34 5.50 -5.31
CA ILE A 12 -17.67 6.40 -4.37
C ILE A 12 -16.93 5.60 -3.28
N ASN A 13 -17.60 4.60 -2.70
CA ASN A 13 -16.99 3.68 -1.74
C ASN A 13 -15.76 2.98 -2.34
N GLY A 14 -15.89 2.53 -3.61
CA GLY A 14 -14.84 1.87 -4.36
C GLY A 14 -13.67 2.79 -4.69
N LEU A 15 -13.92 4.05 -4.98
CA LEU A 15 -12.87 5.03 -5.20
C LEU A 15 -12.09 5.29 -3.89
N SER A 16 -12.78 5.36 -2.75
CA SER A 16 -12.14 5.52 -1.44
C SER A 16 -11.28 4.31 -1.09
N LEU A 17 -11.82 3.09 -1.15
CA LEU A 17 -11.09 1.86 -0.87
C LEU A 17 -9.96 1.64 -1.88
N GLY A 18 -10.23 1.87 -3.16
CA GLY A 18 -9.27 1.73 -4.24
C GLY A 18 -8.10 2.72 -4.14
N SER A 19 -8.33 3.91 -3.60
CA SER A 19 -7.26 4.90 -3.33
C SER A 19 -6.29 4.39 -2.26
N ILE A 20 -6.78 3.70 -1.23
CA ILE A 20 -5.93 3.06 -0.22
C ILE A 20 -5.13 1.91 -0.85
N TYR A 21 -5.80 1.03 -1.60
CA TYR A 21 -5.11 -0.06 -2.30
C TYR A 21 -4.05 0.47 -3.28
N ALA A 22 -4.32 1.57 -3.98
CA ALA A 22 -3.36 2.20 -4.86
C ALA A 22 -2.11 2.69 -4.12
N LEU A 23 -2.25 3.31 -2.93
CA LEU A 23 -1.10 3.74 -2.12
C LEU A 23 -0.21 2.57 -1.71
N ILE A 24 -0.82 1.49 -1.22
CA ILE A 24 -0.07 0.30 -0.79
C ILE A 24 0.55 -0.39 -2.02
N ALA A 25 -0.19 -0.51 -3.12
CA ALA A 25 0.28 -1.07 -4.39
C ALA A 25 1.45 -0.28 -5.00
N LEU A 26 1.48 1.04 -4.80
CA LEU A 26 2.61 1.88 -5.18
C LEU A 26 3.87 1.51 -4.40
N GLY A 27 3.76 1.23 -3.10
CA GLY A 27 4.88 0.75 -2.30
C GLY A 27 5.43 -0.58 -2.82
N TYR A 28 4.57 -1.56 -3.11
CA TYR A 28 4.97 -2.81 -3.77
C TYR A 28 5.65 -2.56 -5.11
N THR A 29 5.04 -1.74 -5.95
CA THR A 29 5.53 -1.43 -7.29
C THR A 29 6.89 -0.75 -7.27
N MET A 30 7.14 0.14 -6.31
CA MET A 30 8.42 0.81 -6.13
C MET A 30 9.54 -0.17 -5.76
N VAL A 31 9.32 -1.00 -4.75
CA VAL A 31 10.33 -1.97 -4.30
C VAL A 31 10.58 -3.02 -5.39
N TYR A 32 9.52 -3.63 -5.93
CA TYR A 32 9.67 -4.62 -6.99
C TYR A 32 10.29 -4.05 -8.27
N GLY A 33 9.92 -2.83 -8.63
CA GLY A 33 10.45 -2.16 -9.82
C GLY A 33 11.99 -2.08 -9.85
N ILE A 34 12.61 -1.94 -8.68
CA ILE A 34 14.06 -1.75 -8.54
C ILE A 34 14.76 -3.05 -8.13
N VAL A 35 14.28 -3.73 -7.10
CA VAL A 35 14.96 -4.89 -6.49
C VAL A 35 14.53 -6.20 -7.13
N LYS A 36 13.40 -6.21 -7.87
CA LYS A 36 12.77 -7.41 -8.47
C LYS A 36 12.38 -8.48 -7.44
N LEU A 37 12.15 -8.07 -6.20
CA LEU A 37 11.71 -8.94 -5.10
C LEU A 37 10.37 -8.46 -4.59
N ILE A 38 9.46 -9.41 -4.31
CA ILE A 38 8.17 -9.13 -3.70
C ILE A 38 8.38 -9.09 -2.18
N ASN A 39 7.98 -7.99 -1.55
CA ASN A 39 8.05 -7.83 -0.10
C ASN A 39 6.67 -8.11 0.51
N PHE A 40 6.36 -9.36 0.88
CA PHE A 40 5.07 -9.70 1.49
C PHE A 40 4.87 -9.01 2.85
N ALA A 41 5.93 -8.72 3.60
CA ALA A 41 5.85 -7.96 4.85
C ALA A 41 5.34 -6.50 4.68
N HIS A 42 5.14 -6.02 3.43
CA HIS A 42 4.71 -4.65 3.17
C HIS A 42 3.31 -4.33 3.73
N GLY A 43 2.40 -5.32 3.72
CA GLY A 43 1.10 -5.20 4.38
C GLY A 43 1.21 -5.01 5.89
N ASP A 44 2.16 -5.70 6.53
CA ASP A 44 2.38 -5.56 7.97
C ASP A 44 3.14 -4.29 8.33
N VAL A 45 3.96 -3.74 7.42
CA VAL A 45 4.47 -2.38 7.57
C VAL A 45 3.31 -1.37 7.57
N MET A 46 2.27 -1.57 6.75
CA MET A 46 1.04 -0.77 6.80
C MET A 46 0.34 -0.91 8.17
N MET A 47 0.19 -2.13 8.68
CA MET A 47 -0.36 -2.41 10.01
C MET A 47 0.42 -1.68 11.10
N MET A 48 1.75 -1.73 11.08
CA MET A 48 2.62 -1.01 12.01
C MET A 48 2.40 0.51 11.94
N GLY A 49 2.16 1.05 10.75
CA GLY A 49 1.78 2.46 10.54
C GLY A 49 0.43 2.80 11.18
N ALA A 50 -0.57 1.92 11.04
CA ALA A 50 -1.87 2.09 11.69
C ALA A 50 -1.74 2.14 13.22
N TYR A 51 -0.94 1.27 13.83
CA TYR A 51 -0.67 1.30 15.26
C TYR A 51 0.10 2.55 15.71
N ALA A 52 1.10 2.99 14.95
CA ALA A 52 1.79 4.25 15.23
C ALA A 52 0.82 5.43 15.24
N GLY A 53 -0.07 5.50 14.24
CA GLY A 53 -1.14 6.49 14.19
C GLY A 53 -2.13 6.37 15.36
N TYR A 54 -2.50 5.15 15.72
CA TYR A 54 -3.38 4.87 16.86
C TYR A 54 -2.84 5.45 18.16
N PHE A 55 -1.58 5.22 18.49
CA PHE A 55 -0.99 5.74 19.73
C PHE A 55 -0.94 7.26 19.75
N VAL A 56 -0.66 7.90 18.62
CA VAL A 56 -0.69 9.37 18.54
C VAL A 56 -2.09 9.91 18.71
N LEU A 57 -3.12 9.29 18.12
CA LEU A 57 -4.52 9.72 18.27
C LEU A 57 -5.05 9.48 19.68
N CYS A 58 -4.62 8.41 20.36
CA CYS A 58 -4.95 8.20 21.76
C CYS A 58 -4.35 9.29 22.67
N ALA A 59 -3.16 9.80 22.34
CA ALA A 59 -2.47 10.84 23.10
C ALA A 59 -2.99 12.27 22.82
N MET A 60 -3.27 12.58 21.54
CA MET A 60 -3.62 13.93 21.09
C MET A 60 -5.12 14.14 20.82
N GLY A 61 -5.91 13.05 20.82
CA GLY A 61 -7.32 13.07 20.44
C GLY A 61 -7.54 13.03 18.91
N ALA A 62 -8.75 12.63 18.52
CA ALA A 62 -9.16 12.49 17.11
C ALA A 62 -9.66 13.83 16.55
N ASN A 63 -8.79 14.81 16.47
CA ASN A 63 -9.00 16.10 15.83
C ASN A 63 -8.12 16.28 14.61
N VAL A 64 -8.25 17.40 13.89
CA VAL A 64 -7.47 17.65 12.66
C VAL A 64 -5.96 17.64 12.91
N ALA A 65 -5.51 18.26 14.01
CA ALA A 65 -4.09 18.28 14.37
C ALA A 65 -3.59 16.88 14.76
N GLY A 66 -4.36 16.15 15.60
CA GLY A 66 -4.04 14.76 15.96
C GLY A 66 -3.95 13.85 14.75
N MET A 67 -4.88 13.98 13.78
CA MET A 67 -4.85 13.20 12.54
C MET A 67 -3.61 13.52 11.70
N ALA A 68 -3.25 14.79 11.55
CA ALA A 68 -2.03 15.20 10.83
C ALA A 68 -0.77 14.65 11.51
N CYS A 69 -0.69 14.75 12.85
CA CYS A 69 0.43 14.19 13.61
C CYS A 69 0.47 12.65 13.52
N ALA A 70 -0.67 11.97 13.58
CA ALA A 70 -0.75 10.51 13.42
C ALA A 70 -0.25 10.07 12.04
N PHE A 71 -0.62 10.82 10.99
CA PHE A 71 -0.18 10.57 9.63
C PHE A 71 1.35 10.70 9.50
N LEU A 72 1.92 11.80 10.01
CA LEU A 72 3.36 12.03 9.98
C LEU A 72 4.12 11.01 10.82
N ALA A 73 3.64 10.70 12.01
CA ALA A 73 4.25 9.70 12.89
C ALA A 73 4.25 8.30 12.25
N ALA A 74 3.15 7.88 11.63
CA ALA A 74 3.06 6.62 10.91
C ALA A 74 4.07 6.57 9.74
N MET A 75 4.16 7.64 8.96
CA MET A 75 5.09 7.75 7.83
C MET A 75 6.54 7.66 8.29
N VAL A 76 6.93 8.40 9.35
CA VAL A 76 8.29 8.39 9.91
C VAL A 76 8.62 7.04 10.54
N PHE A 77 7.70 6.48 11.33
CA PHE A 77 7.89 5.18 11.95
C PHE A 77 8.10 4.07 10.92
N CYS A 78 7.24 4.00 9.90
CA CYS A 78 7.38 3.02 8.81
C CYS A 78 8.65 3.23 7.98
N ALA A 79 9.09 4.48 7.78
CA ALA A 79 10.36 4.79 7.14
C ALA A 79 11.54 4.20 7.92
N LEU A 80 11.58 4.40 9.23
CA LEU A 80 12.63 3.86 10.10
C LEU A 80 12.58 2.33 10.16
N LEU A 81 11.40 1.76 10.33
CA LEU A 81 11.18 0.31 10.32
C LEU A 81 11.69 -0.32 9.02
N SER A 82 11.39 0.31 7.89
CA SER A 82 11.81 -0.21 6.59
C SER A 82 13.32 -0.18 6.38
N LEU A 83 14.03 0.81 6.93
CA LEU A 83 15.49 0.84 6.92
C LEU A 83 16.07 -0.33 7.71
N VAL A 84 15.48 -0.65 8.86
CA VAL A 84 15.88 -1.82 9.67
C VAL A 84 15.65 -3.10 8.89
N ILE A 85 14.46 -3.28 8.33
CA ILE A 85 14.11 -4.46 7.54
C ILE A 85 15.02 -4.59 6.31
N GLU A 86 15.25 -3.50 5.57
CA GLU A 86 16.13 -3.50 4.40
C GLU A 86 17.57 -3.90 4.80
N ARG A 87 18.10 -3.30 5.85
CA ARG A 87 19.49 -3.51 6.25
C ARG A 87 19.75 -4.91 6.78
N PHE A 88 18.85 -5.46 7.59
CA PHE A 88 19.07 -6.73 8.29
C PHE A 88 18.47 -7.94 7.58
N ALA A 89 17.32 -7.78 6.90
CA ALA A 89 16.64 -8.87 6.25
C ALA A 89 16.94 -8.95 4.75
N TYR A 90 16.81 -7.85 3.99
CA TYR A 90 16.90 -7.91 2.52
C TYR A 90 18.30 -7.67 1.96
N ARG A 91 19.07 -6.76 2.55
CA ARG A 91 20.41 -6.43 2.04
C ARG A 91 21.37 -7.61 2.00
N PRO A 92 21.45 -8.48 3.02
CA PRO A 92 22.32 -9.67 2.98
C PRO A 92 21.95 -10.67 1.88
N LEU A 93 20.67 -10.70 1.46
CA LEU A 93 20.13 -11.69 0.55
C LEU A 93 20.07 -11.24 -0.92
N ARG A 94 20.62 -10.08 -1.27
CA ARG A 94 20.55 -9.52 -2.62
C ARG A 94 21.19 -10.39 -3.70
N ASN A 95 22.24 -11.12 -3.32
CA ASN A 95 22.95 -12.04 -4.21
C ASN A 95 22.52 -13.51 -4.03
N ALA A 96 21.57 -13.78 -3.13
CA ALA A 96 21.04 -15.10 -2.88
C ALA A 96 19.94 -15.47 -3.89
N PRO A 97 19.60 -16.75 -4.04
CA PRO A 97 18.45 -17.18 -4.84
C PRO A 97 17.16 -16.45 -4.42
N ARG A 98 16.29 -16.18 -5.37
CA ARG A 98 15.03 -15.43 -5.13
C ARG A 98 14.14 -16.06 -4.06
N LEU A 99 14.20 -17.40 -3.92
CA LEU A 99 13.46 -18.13 -2.91
C LEU A 99 13.83 -17.71 -1.48
N ASN A 100 15.13 -17.44 -1.20
CA ASN A 100 15.58 -17.02 0.12
C ASN A 100 14.96 -15.68 0.51
N SER A 101 14.87 -14.74 -0.43
CA SER A 101 14.24 -13.43 -0.20
C SER A 101 12.73 -13.55 0.04
N LEU A 102 12.07 -14.51 -0.65
CA LEU A 102 10.65 -14.80 -0.45
C LEU A 102 10.39 -15.33 0.97
N ILE A 103 11.16 -16.34 1.38
CA ILE A 103 11.05 -16.95 2.72
C ILE A 103 11.34 -15.89 3.80
N THR A 104 12.34 -15.04 3.59
CA THR A 104 12.67 -13.96 4.51
C THR A 104 11.54 -12.93 4.60
N ALA A 105 10.87 -12.61 3.49
CA ALA A 105 9.72 -11.71 3.50
C ALA A 105 8.59 -12.25 4.38
N ILE A 106 8.27 -13.55 4.26
CA ILE A 106 7.28 -14.24 5.09
C ILE A 106 7.73 -14.27 6.57
N ALA A 107 9.01 -14.52 6.82
CA ALA A 107 9.54 -14.51 8.18
C ALA A 107 9.43 -13.13 8.85
N VAL A 108 9.73 -12.05 8.11
CA VAL A 108 9.57 -10.66 8.60
C VAL A 108 8.10 -10.36 8.87
N GLU A 109 7.18 -10.76 7.98
CA GLU A 109 5.73 -10.66 8.18
C GLU A 109 5.31 -11.30 9.50
N LEU A 110 5.67 -12.57 9.72
CA LEU A 110 5.35 -13.31 10.95
C LEU A 110 5.97 -12.65 12.20
N ILE A 111 7.20 -12.15 12.10
CA ILE A 111 7.85 -11.43 13.21
C ILE A 111 7.04 -10.20 13.56
N LEU A 112 6.67 -9.36 12.60
CA LEU A 112 5.91 -8.13 12.86
C LEU A 112 4.57 -8.43 13.52
N GLN A 113 3.81 -9.42 13.00
CA GLN A 113 2.53 -9.82 13.57
C GLN A 113 2.67 -10.36 14.99
N ASN A 114 3.62 -11.26 15.23
CA ASN A 114 3.78 -11.89 16.54
C ASN A 114 4.38 -10.94 17.59
N VAL A 115 5.30 -10.06 17.19
CA VAL A 115 5.79 -8.99 18.08
C VAL A 115 4.62 -8.13 18.58
N MET A 116 3.72 -7.71 17.68
CA MET A 116 2.56 -6.90 18.07
C MET A 116 1.60 -7.65 19.00
N ARG A 117 1.42 -8.96 18.82
CA ARG A 117 0.58 -9.78 19.70
C ARG A 117 1.16 -9.93 21.10
N VAL A 118 2.48 -10.01 21.24
CA VAL A 118 3.17 -10.24 22.52
C VAL A 118 3.39 -8.95 23.30
N LEU A 119 3.43 -7.80 22.63
CA LEU A 119 3.62 -6.51 23.31
C LEU A 119 2.48 -6.22 24.30
N PRO A 120 2.78 -6.01 25.60
CA PRO A 120 1.74 -5.86 26.65
C PRO A 120 0.76 -4.70 26.41
N PHE A 121 1.24 -3.64 25.74
CA PHE A 121 0.43 -2.45 25.45
C PHE A 121 -0.33 -2.54 24.12
N VAL A 122 -0.16 -3.61 23.34
CA VAL A 122 -0.92 -3.90 22.10
C VAL A 122 -1.82 -5.10 22.32
N GLY A 123 -1.25 -6.28 22.47
CA GLY A 123 -1.95 -7.55 22.65
C GLY A 123 -2.62 -8.08 21.39
N PRO A 124 -3.21 -9.28 21.47
CA PRO A 124 -3.81 -9.96 20.32
C PRO A 124 -5.22 -9.44 19.96
N ASN A 125 -5.87 -8.72 20.86
CA ASN A 125 -7.27 -8.32 20.70
C ASN A 125 -7.43 -7.11 19.78
N PRO A 126 -8.46 -7.10 18.93
CA PRO A 126 -8.78 -5.94 18.11
C PRO A 126 -9.06 -4.70 18.97
N ARG A 127 -8.63 -3.53 18.46
CA ARG A 127 -8.83 -2.23 19.11
C ARG A 127 -9.57 -1.29 18.18
N GLN A 128 -10.42 -0.46 18.77
CA GLN A 128 -11.11 0.56 18.01
C GLN A 128 -10.16 1.73 17.73
N PHE A 129 -10.02 2.08 16.46
CA PHE A 129 -9.20 3.20 16.03
C PHE A 129 -9.96 4.51 16.24
N PRO A 130 -9.38 5.52 16.94
CA PRO A 130 -10.03 6.80 17.14
C PRO A 130 -10.19 7.53 15.81
N THR A 131 -11.42 7.89 15.46
CA THR A 131 -11.72 8.62 14.22
C THR A 131 -12.36 9.96 14.52
N MET A 132 -12.22 10.92 13.62
CA MET A 132 -12.94 12.18 13.69
C MET A 132 -14.46 11.96 13.60
N PRO A 133 -15.28 12.86 14.18
CA PRO A 133 -16.73 12.77 14.07
C PRO A 133 -17.19 12.68 12.61
N LEU A 134 -18.04 11.70 12.32
CA LEU A 134 -18.60 11.49 11.00
C LEU A 134 -19.55 12.65 10.64
N LYS A 135 -19.26 13.31 9.53
CA LYS A 135 -20.15 14.27 8.88
C LYS A 135 -20.45 13.75 7.49
N ASN A 136 -21.70 13.50 7.20
CA ASN A 136 -22.15 13.06 5.89
C ASN A 136 -22.68 14.25 5.09
N PHE A 137 -22.15 14.43 3.90
CA PHE A 137 -22.64 15.39 2.91
C PHE A 137 -23.54 14.62 1.94
N SER A 138 -24.86 14.86 2.02
CA SER A 138 -25.83 14.23 1.12
C SER A 138 -25.99 15.06 -0.15
N LEU A 139 -25.71 14.46 -1.30
CA LEU A 139 -26.04 14.98 -2.63
C LEU A 139 -27.21 14.16 -3.18
N GLY A 140 -28.42 14.54 -2.81
CA GLY A 140 -29.63 13.80 -3.18
C GLY A 140 -29.67 12.40 -2.57
N ALA A 141 -29.66 11.34 -3.41
CA ALA A 141 -29.72 9.95 -2.96
C ALA A 141 -28.35 9.34 -2.60
N VAL A 142 -27.26 10.08 -2.73
CA VAL A 142 -25.88 9.62 -2.50
C VAL A 142 -25.26 10.43 -1.37
N SER A 143 -24.48 9.80 -0.51
CA SER A 143 -23.78 10.45 0.60
C SER A 143 -22.29 10.22 0.53
N ILE A 144 -21.52 11.27 0.82
CA ILE A 144 -20.05 11.20 0.94
C ILE A 144 -19.69 11.62 2.35
N SER A 145 -18.92 10.77 3.07
CA SER A 145 -18.45 11.15 4.39
C SER A 145 -17.19 12.02 4.31
N ASN A 146 -16.99 12.86 5.34
CA ASN A 146 -15.75 13.63 5.50
C ASN A 146 -14.51 12.72 5.53
N LEU A 147 -14.62 11.52 6.11
CA LEU A 147 -13.52 10.55 6.16
C LEU A 147 -13.17 10.02 4.76
N GLN A 148 -14.16 9.71 3.93
CA GLN A 148 -13.93 9.31 2.53
C GLN A 148 -13.24 10.42 1.72
N MET A 149 -13.63 11.67 1.92
CA MET A 149 -12.98 12.81 1.26
C MET A 149 -11.51 12.93 1.70
N ILE A 150 -11.22 12.80 3.00
CA ILE A 150 -9.84 12.80 3.52
C ILE A 150 -9.04 11.67 2.90
N VAL A 151 -9.57 10.45 2.85
CA VAL A 151 -8.91 9.28 2.26
C VAL A 151 -8.57 9.54 0.79
N ILE A 152 -9.54 9.95 -0.01
CA ILE A 152 -9.32 10.17 -1.46
C ILE A 152 -8.33 11.32 -1.69
N CYS A 153 -8.55 12.48 -1.05
CA CYS A 153 -7.71 13.66 -1.26
C CYS A 153 -6.26 13.41 -0.83
N SER A 154 -6.05 12.84 0.37
CA SER A 154 -4.69 12.55 0.85
C SER A 154 -3.99 11.49 -0.01
N SER A 155 -4.72 10.45 -0.45
CA SER A 155 -4.17 9.45 -1.36
C SER A 155 -3.73 10.06 -2.69
N VAL A 156 -4.58 10.89 -3.31
CA VAL A 156 -4.26 11.55 -4.58
C VAL A 156 -3.04 12.47 -4.42
N VAL A 157 -2.96 13.24 -3.34
CA VAL A 157 -1.81 14.12 -3.06
C VAL A 157 -0.53 13.29 -2.93
N LEU A 158 -0.54 12.20 -2.17
CA LEU A 158 0.62 11.32 -2.00
C LEU A 158 1.03 10.66 -3.32
N MET A 159 0.08 10.24 -4.14
CA MET A 159 0.34 9.68 -5.48
C MET A 159 1.01 10.71 -6.41
N ILE A 160 0.55 11.96 -6.38
CA ILE A 160 1.16 13.06 -7.15
C ILE A 160 2.58 13.32 -6.65
N ILE A 161 2.79 13.43 -5.34
CA ILE A 161 4.12 13.64 -4.74
C ILE A 161 5.06 12.51 -5.15
N LEU A 162 4.63 11.25 -5.05
CA LEU A 162 5.45 10.11 -5.49
C LEU A 162 5.80 10.20 -6.96
N ASN A 163 4.84 10.52 -7.82
CA ASN A 163 5.06 10.65 -9.26
C ASN A 163 6.11 11.74 -9.56
N ILE A 164 6.05 12.88 -8.84
CA ILE A 164 7.04 13.94 -8.95
C ILE A 164 8.42 13.45 -8.49
N ILE A 165 8.51 12.78 -7.34
CA ILE A 165 9.78 12.27 -6.81
C ILE A 165 10.44 11.33 -7.82
N VAL A 166 9.69 10.37 -8.37
CA VAL A 166 10.25 9.33 -9.25
C VAL A 166 10.58 9.87 -10.62
N ASN A 167 9.76 10.75 -11.20
CA ASN A 167 9.96 11.18 -12.58
C ASN A 167 10.87 12.41 -12.72
N TYR A 168 10.86 13.32 -11.75
CA TYR A 168 11.50 14.63 -11.89
C TYR A 168 12.70 14.86 -10.97
N THR A 169 12.95 14.01 -9.94
CA THR A 169 14.08 14.22 -9.02
C THR A 169 15.34 13.42 -9.39
N LYS A 170 16.48 13.81 -8.83
CA LYS A 170 17.75 13.07 -8.95
C LYS A 170 17.64 11.66 -8.36
N THR A 171 16.93 11.53 -7.23
CA THR A 171 16.66 10.23 -6.58
C THR A 171 15.87 9.31 -7.51
N GLY A 172 14.83 9.81 -8.17
CA GLY A 172 14.06 9.03 -9.13
C GLY A 172 14.87 8.63 -10.37
N LYS A 173 15.79 9.49 -10.85
CA LYS A 173 16.73 9.13 -11.93
C LYS A 173 17.65 7.98 -11.50
N ALA A 174 18.19 8.05 -10.27
CA ALA A 174 19.03 6.99 -9.71
C ALA A 174 18.24 5.67 -9.57
N MET A 175 16.99 5.73 -9.08
CA MET A 175 16.10 4.57 -8.97
C MET A 175 15.89 3.90 -10.34
N ARG A 176 15.59 4.65 -11.38
CA ARG A 176 15.40 4.12 -12.74
C ARG A 176 16.70 3.52 -13.31
N ALA A 177 17.85 4.16 -13.09
CA ALA A 177 19.15 3.62 -13.53
C ALA A 177 19.43 2.27 -12.86
N VAL A 178 19.29 2.20 -11.51
CA VAL A 178 19.49 0.95 -10.74
C VAL A 178 18.49 -0.14 -11.13
N SER A 179 17.24 0.22 -11.50
CA SER A 179 16.23 -0.74 -11.94
C SER A 179 16.54 -1.36 -13.31
N PHE A 180 17.31 -0.66 -14.14
CA PHE A 180 17.74 -1.12 -15.46
C PHE A 180 18.96 -2.03 -15.36
N ASP A 181 20.05 -1.53 -14.75
CA ASP A 181 21.29 -2.27 -14.54
C ASP A 181 22.02 -1.74 -13.30
N MET A 182 22.17 -2.58 -12.27
CA MET A 182 22.83 -2.21 -11.01
C MET A 182 24.35 -2.04 -11.19
N GLY A 183 24.96 -2.83 -12.07
CA GLY A 183 26.40 -2.78 -12.37
C GLY A 183 26.75 -1.50 -13.09
N ALA A 184 26.08 -1.23 -14.21
CA ALA A 184 26.29 -0.01 -14.98
C ALA A 184 25.99 1.25 -14.14
N ALA A 185 24.92 1.26 -13.32
CA ALA A 185 24.62 2.36 -12.42
C ALA A 185 25.74 2.62 -11.41
N SER A 186 26.34 1.55 -10.86
CA SER A 186 27.49 1.65 -9.95
C SER A 186 28.71 2.26 -10.61
N LEU A 187 29.02 1.85 -11.85
CA LEU A 187 30.14 2.42 -12.64
C LEU A 187 29.95 3.92 -12.93
N MET A 188 28.69 4.36 -13.03
CA MET A 188 28.33 5.78 -13.21
C MET A 188 28.28 6.57 -11.87
N GLY A 189 28.80 6.00 -10.78
CA GLY A 189 28.87 6.66 -9.47
C GLY A 189 27.55 6.66 -8.66
N ILE A 190 26.54 5.89 -9.09
CA ILE A 190 25.29 5.79 -8.33
C ILE A 190 25.45 4.75 -7.21
N SER A 191 25.27 5.17 -5.96
CA SER A 191 25.27 4.26 -4.83
C SER A 191 24.01 3.37 -4.82
N VAL A 192 24.15 2.13 -5.33
CA VAL A 192 23.05 1.14 -5.42
C VAL A 192 22.40 0.90 -4.05
N ASN A 193 23.22 0.71 -3.00
CA ASN A 193 22.72 0.47 -1.64
C ASN A 193 21.85 1.60 -1.13
N LYS A 194 22.30 2.86 -1.29
CA LYS A 194 21.56 4.04 -0.87
C LYS A 194 20.25 4.19 -1.66
N THR A 195 20.31 3.94 -2.96
CA THR A 195 19.12 4.03 -3.84
C THR A 195 18.05 3.01 -3.45
N ILE A 196 18.45 1.77 -3.16
CA ILE A 196 17.53 0.72 -2.72
C ILE A 196 16.93 1.07 -1.36
N ALA A 197 17.76 1.49 -0.38
CA ALA A 197 17.26 1.89 0.94
C ALA A 197 16.24 3.04 0.85
N ILE A 198 16.51 4.07 0.05
CA ILE A 198 15.57 5.18 -0.18
C ILE A 198 14.26 4.67 -0.83
N THR A 199 14.35 3.69 -1.73
CA THR A 199 13.14 3.09 -2.34
C THR A 199 12.27 2.38 -1.31
N PHE A 200 12.89 1.62 -0.40
CA PHE A 200 12.18 0.98 0.71
C PHE A 200 11.53 2.03 1.62
N VAL A 201 12.25 3.10 1.95
CA VAL A 201 11.71 4.22 2.75
C VAL A 201 10.47 4.83 2.08
N ILE A 202 10.57 5.20 0.80
CA ILE A 202 9.42 5.81 0.08
C ILE A 202 8.23 4.86 0.05
N GLY A 203 8.45 3.58 -0.28
CA GLY A 203 7.38 2.58 -0.27
C GLY A 203 6.71 2.46 1.09
N SER A 204 7.51 2.41 2.17
CA SER A 204 6.99 2.23 3.53
C SER A 204 6.36 3.50 4.11
N VAL A 205 6.79 4.68 3.69
CA VAL A 205 6.10 5.94 3.97
C VAL A 205 4.67 5.89 3.42
N LEU A 206 4.49 5.42 2.18
CA LEU A 206 3.16 5.26 1.59
C LEU A 206 2.33 4.16 2.30
N ALA A 207 2.97 3.06 2.70
CA ALA A 207 2.30 2.03 3.49
C ALA A 207 1.84 2.56 4.85
N GLY A 208 2.68 3.32 5.56
CA GLY A 208 2.32 3.95 6.83
C GLY A 208 1.14 4.90 6.70
N ALA A 209 1.16 5.75 5.68
CA ALA A 209 0.05 6.62 5.33
C ALA A 209 -1.22 5.79 5.02
N GLY A 210 -1.09 4.76 4.16
CA GLY A 210 -2.17 3.85 3.83
C GLY A 210 -2.76 3.15 5.04
N GLY A 211 -1.93 2.80 6.04
CA GLY A 211 -2.36 2.19 7.30
C GLY A 211 -3.28 3.09 8.13
N VAL A 212 -2.93 4.36 8.29
CA VAL A 212 -3.78 5.33 8.99
C VAL A 212 -5.08 5.57 8.21
N LEU A 213 -5.01 5.69 6.87
CA LEU A 213 -6.20 5.86 6.04
C LEU A 213 -7.12 4.64 6.07
N TYR A 214 -6.55 3.43 6.03
CA TYR A 214 -7.32 2.19 6.14
C TYR A 214 -8.01 2.07 7.49
N ALA A 215 -7.28 2.33 8.59
CA ALA A 215 -7.84 2.33 9.94
C ALA A 215 -8.88 3.46 10.17
N THR A 216 -8.77 4.56 9.43
CA THR A 216 -9.79 5.63 9.43
C THR A 216 -11.07 5.20 8.70
N ALA A 217 -10.93 4.47 7.58
CA ALA A 217 -12.06 3.96 6.81
C ALA A 217 -12.74 2.75 7.49
N TYR A 218 -11.94 1.91 8.14
CA TYR A 218 -12.37 0.72 8.89
C TYR A 218 -11.82 0.83 10.33
N PRO A 219 -12.57 1.42 11.27
CA PRO A 219 -12.06 1.83 12.58
C PRO A 219 -11.86 0.66 13.55
N GLN A 220 -11.20 -0.38 13.07
CA GLN A 220 -10.77 -1.53 13.85
C GLN A 220 -9.37 -1.92 13.42
N ILE A 221 -8.44 -2.02 14.38
CA ILE A 221 -7.06 -2.45 14.15
C ILE A 221 -6.76 -3.70 14.95
N ASP A 222 -6.06 -4.63 14.33
CA ASP A 222 -5.58 -5.86 14.96
C ASP A 222 -4.19 -6.22 14.39
N PRO A 223 -3.41 -7.11 15.07
CA PRO A 223 -2.05 -7.46 14.63
C PRO A 223 -1.97 -8.20 13.29
N THR A 224 -3.09 -8.54 12.67
CA THR A 224 -3.16 -9.22 11.37
C THR A 224 -3.83 -8.38 10.29
N MET A 225 -4.27 -7.17 10.63
CA MET A 225 -5.03 -6.30 9.72
C MET A 225 -4.29 -5.97 8.41
N GLY A 226 -2.96 -6.10 8.38
CA GLY A 226 -2.14 -5.84 7.20
C GLY A 226 -2.20 -6.92 6.13
N TYR A 227 -2.54 -8.16 6.52
CA TYR A 227 -2.45 -9.33 5.64
C TYR A 227 -3.38 -9.22 4.41
N MET A 228 -4.69 -9.11 4.63
CA MET A 228 -5.65 -9.05 3.50
C MET A 228 -5.53 -7.81 2.63
N PRO A 229 -5.47 -6.58 3.18
CA PRO A 229 -5.21 -5.40 2.36
C PRO A 229 -3.87 -5.43 1.64
N GLY A 230 -2.84 -6.00 2.26
CA GLY A 230 -1.53 -6.21 1.65
C GLY A 230 -1.62 -7.13 0.43
N LEU A 231 -2.26 -8.31 0.54
CA LEU A 231 -2.48 -9.20 -0.59
C LEU A 231 -3.30 -8.54 -1.70
N LYS A 232 -4.38 -7.83 -1.37
CA LYS A 232 -5.21 -7.13 -2.36
C LYS A 232 -4.44 -6.00 -3.05
N ALA A 233 -3.61 -5.27 -2.32
CA ALA A 233 -2.74 -4.26 -2.92
C ALA A 233 -1.68 -4.88 -3.84
N PHE A 234 -1.17 -6.07 -3.52
CA PHE A 234 -0.33 -6.83 -4.44
C PHE A 234 -1.11 -7.23 -5.71
N VAL A 235 -2.36 -7.73 -5.57
CA VAL A 235 -3.25 -7.97 -6.73
C VAL A 235 -3.41 -6.71 -7.58
N ALA A 236 -3.63 -5.56 -6.95
CA ALA A 236 -3.75 -4.28 -7.62
C ALA A 236 -2.47 -3.88 -8.37
N ALA A 237 -1.30 -4.11 -7.77
CA ALA A 237 -0.02 -3.86 -8.41
C ALA A 237 0.20 -4.77 -9.64
N VAL A 238 -0.17 -6.07 -9.54
CA VAL A 238 -0.10 -7.03 -10.66
C VAL A 238 -1.08 -6.63 -11.76
N LEU A 239 -2.32 -6.33 -11.41
CA LEU A 239 -3.37 -5.89 -12.35
C LEU A 239 -2.91 -4.65 -13.13
N GLY A 240 -2.36 -3.66 -12.42
CA GLY A 240 -1.85 -2.45 -13.03
C GLY A 240 -0.60 -2.66 -13.89
N GLY A 241 0.21 -3.65 -13.55
CA GLY A 241 1.53 -3.94 -14.14
C GLY A 241 2.65 -3.53 -13.18
N ILE A 242 3.23 -4.52 -12.50
CA ILE A 242 4.25 -4.31 -11.49
C ILE A 242 5.45 -3.55 -12.06
N GLY A 243 5.84 -2.46 -11.39
CA GLY A 243 6.91 -1.56 -11.84
C GLY A 243 6.40 -0.32 -12.58
N SER A 244 5.09 -0.22 -12.84
CA SER A 244 4.44 0.97 -13.42
C SER A 244 3.67 1.74 -12.36
N ILE A 245 4.13 2.96 -12.03
CA ILE A 245 3.44 3.83 -11.05
C ILE A 245 2.00 4.12 -11.49
N PRO A 246 1.72 4.63 -12.70
CA PRO A 246 0.34 4.85 -13.13
C PRO A 246 -0.46 3.55 -13.20
N GLY A 247 0.20 2.43 -13.51
CA GLY A 247 -0.43 1.11 -13.48
C GLY A 247 -0.94 0.74 -12.10
N ALA A 248 -0.11 0.84 -11.07
CA ALA A 248 -0.48 0.52 -9.70
C ALA A 248 -1.63 1.41 -9.18
N MET A 249 -1.64 2.70 -9.56
CA MET A 249 -2.72 3.63 -9.22
C MET A 249 -4.06 3.17 -9.83
N VAL A 250 -4.08 2.91 -11.14
CA VAL A 250 -5.28 2.45 -11.84
C VAL A 250 -5.71 1.07 -11.35
N GLY A 251 -4.76 0.15 -11.16
CA GLY A 251 -5.03 -1.20 -10.65
C GLY A 251 -5.67 -1.18 -9.25
N GLY A 252 -5.19 -0.30 -8.36
CA GLY A 252 -5.77 -0.10 -7.03
C GLY A 252 -7.21 0.39 -7.08
N VAL A 253 -7.46 1.43 -7.88
CA VAL A 253 -8.81 1.97 -8.06
C VAL A 253 -9.76 0.93 -8.67
N LEU A 254 -9.33 0.23 -9.73
CA LEU A 254 -10.16 -0.80 -10.38
C LEU A 254 -10.50 -1.93 -9.41
N LEU A 255 -9.53 -2.40 -8.61
CA LEU A 255 -9.76 -3.46 -7.63
C LEU A 255 -10.72 -3.01 -6.53
N GLY A 256 -10.54 -1.78 -6.00
CA GLY A 256 -11.43 -1.24 -4.98
C GLY A 256 -12.87 -1.06 -5.48
N VAL A 257 -13.05 -0.59 -6.71
CA VAL A 257 -14.37 -0.48 -7.35
C VAL A 257 -14.97 -1.87 -7.57
N ALA A 258 -14.22 -2.83 -8.09
CA ALA A 258 -14.71 -4.20 -8.30
C ALA A 258 -15.17 -4.83 -6.97
N GLU A 259 -14.37 -4.66 -5.90
CA GLU A 259 -14.70 -5.17 -4.57
C GLU A 259 -15.98 -4.56 -3.99
N THR A 260 -16.14 -3.23 -4.08
CA THR A 260 -17.34 -2.57 -3.54
C THR A 260 -18.59 -2.83 -4.35
N LEU A 261 -18.48 -2.93 -5.67
CA LEU A 261 -19.61 -3.37 -6.52
C LEU A 261 -20.04 -4.79 -6.18
N THR A 262 -19.07 -5.70 -5.95
CA THR A 262 -19.37 -7.07 -5.50
C THR A 262 -20.12 -7.06 -4.17
N LYS A 263 -19.65 -6.27 -3.19
CA LYS A 263 -20.31 -6.14 -1.88
C LYS A 263 -21.73 -5.57 -1.99
N GLY A 264 -21.93 -4.65 -2.92
CA GLY A 264 -23.23 -3.96 -3.09
C GLY A 264 -24.27 -4.74 -3.88
N PHE A 265 -23.85 -5.55 -4.86
CA PHE A 265 -24.76 -6.20 -5.81
C PHE A 265 -24.81 -7.73 -5.71
N ILE A 266 -23.77 -8.36 -5.14
CA ILE A 266 -23.68 -9.82 -5.04
C ILE A 266 -23.70 -10.22 -3.56
N SER A 267 -22.55 -10.14 -2.89
CA SER A 267 -22.40 -10.40 -1.45
C SER A 267 -21.00 -10.00 -0.98
N SER A 268 -20.91 -9.59 0.27
CA SER A 268 -19.61 -9.30 0.91
C SER A 268 -18.69 -10.53 0.99
N GLN A 269 -19.27 -11.74 1.06
CA GLN A 269 -18.51 -12.99 1.14
C GLN A 269 -17.74 -13.31 -0.15
N TYR A 270 -18.23 -12.86 -1.32
CA TYR A 270 -17.57 -13.09 -2.61
C TYR A 270 -16.54 -12.01 -2.97
N ALA A 271 -16.42 -10.95 -2.17
CA ALA A 271 -15.54 -9.82 -2.49
C ALA A 271 -14.07 -10.24 -2.63
N ASP A 272 -13.59 -11.11 -1.73
CA ASP A 272 -12.22 -11.62 -1.75
C ASP A 272 -12.02 -12.60 -2.92
N ALA A 273 -12.99 -13.49 -3.14
CA ALA A 273 -12.95 -14.45 -4.25
C ALA A 273 -12.87 -13.74 -5.61
N ILE A 274 -13.64 -12.66 -5.81
CA ILE A 274 -13.60 -11.87 -7.06
C ILE A 274 -12.26 -11.14 -7.18
N SER A 275 -11.73 -10.57 -6.10
CA SER A 275 -10.43 -9.91 -6.12
C SER A 275 -9.29 -10.86 -6.54
N PHE A 276 -9.27 -12.08 -6.01
CA PHE A 276 -8.26 -13.08 -6.39
C PHE A 276 -8.55 -13.72 -7.77
N SER A 277 -9.82 -13.82 -8.18
CA SER A 277 -10.16 -14.25 -9.54
C SER A 277 -9.65 -13.25 -10.59
N ILE A 278 -9.74 -11.95 -10.33
CA ILE A 278 -9.16 -10.91 -11.19
C ILE A 278 -7.65 -11.12 -11.32
N LEU A 279 -6.95 -11.46 -10.22
CA LEU A 279 -5.52 -11.78 -10.27
C LEU A 279 -5.22 -12.95 -11.22
N ILE A 280 -5.96 -14.05 -11.06
CA ILE A 280 -5.76 -15.25 -11.88
C ILE A 280 -6.03 -14.94 -13.36
N ILE A 281 -7.13 -14.26 -13.65
CA ILE A 281 -7.49 -13.88 -15.02
C ILE A 281 -6.41 -13.00 -15.66
N ILE A 282 -5.92 -11.97 -14.95
CA ILE A 282 -4.90 -11.07 -15.51
C ILE A 282 -3.58 -11.81 -15.74
N LEU A 283 -3.19 -12.73 -14.85
CA LEU A 283 -1.97 -13.52 -15.02
C LEU A 283 -2.06 -14.47 -16.22
N LEU A 284 -3.24 -15.01 -16.52
CA LEU A 284 -3.47 -15.89 -17.67
C LEU A 284 -3.55 -15.11 -18.98
N VAL A 285 -4.24 -13.97 -19.01
CA VAL A 285 -4.53 -13.23 -20.25
C VAL A 285 -3.44 -12.22 -20.58
N LYS A 286 -2.95 -11.48 -19.56
CA LYS A 286 -1.96 -10.41 -19.73
C LYS A 286 -0.99 -10.35 -18.52
N PRO A 287 -0.05 -11.29 -18.42
CA PRO A 287 0.85 -11.41 -17.25
C PRO A 287 1.72 -10.16 -16.99
N THR A 288 1.82 -9.25 -17.96
CA THR A 288 2.51 -7.96 -17.78
C THR A 288 1.63 -6.91 -17.07
N GLY A 289 0.35 -7.18 -16.86
CA GLY A 289 -0.64 -6.21 -16.37
C GLY A 289 -1.10 -5.21 -17.44
N ILE A 290 -2.02 -4.30 -17.06
CA ILE A 290 -2.66 -3.35 -17.99
C ILE A 290 -1.62 -2.41 -18.62
N PHE A 291 -0.72 -1.86 -17.82
CA PHE A 291 0.30 -0.86 -18.21
C PHE A 291 1.72 -1.43 -18.27
N GLY A 292 1.90 -2.74 -18.14
CA GLY A 292 3.20 -3.38 -18.20
C GLY A 292 3.80 -3.33 -19.60
N LYS A 293 5.08 -2.98 -19.70
CA LYS A 293 5.84 -3.00 -20.96
C LYS A 293 6.52 -4.36 -21.13
N LYS A 294 6.35 -4.99 -22.30
CA LYS A 294 7.17 -6.16 -22.67
C LYS A 294 8.64 -5.73 -22.75
N ARG A 295 9.50 -6.31 -21.93
CA ARG A 295 10.94 -6.15 -22.10
C ARG A 295 11.37 -7.05 -23.26
N THR A 296 11.75 -6.45 -24.36
CA THR A 296 12.51 -7.13 -25.40
C THR A 296 13.94 -7.33 -24.87
N VAL A 297 14.28 -8.55 -24.50
CA VAL A 297 15.67 -8.93 -24.29
C VAL A 297 16.28 -8.93 -25.70
N LYS A 298 17.11 -7.92 -26.02
CA LYS A 298 17.99 -8.02 -27.17
C LYS A 298 19.04 -9.07 -26.81
N VAL A 299 18.99 -10.21 -27.48
CA VAL A 299 20.02 -11.23 -27.50
C VAL A 299 21.25 -10.66 -28.19
#